data_505c220a71e2ba4eab79d19af43d1960
#
_entry.id   505c220a71e2ba4eab79d19af43d1960
#
_cell.length_a   1.000
_cell.length_b   1.000
_cell.length_c   1.000
_cell.angle_alpha   90.00
_cell.angle_beta   90.00
_cell.angle_gamma   90.00
#
_symmetry.space_group_name_H-M   'P 1'
#
loop_
_entity.id
_entity.type
_entity.pdbx_description
1 polymer ?
#
loop_
_entity_poly.entity_id
_entity_poly.type
_entity_poly.pdbx_seq_one_letter_code
_entity_poly.pdbx_strand_id
1 'polypeptide(L)'
;MFKSINREINQIINRGFDRTLRLAVTGLSRSGKTAFITSLINQLLHINQEGNAHLPLFEAARNQSILAVKRVPQQDLSIPRFDYEANLNDLMNNPPQWCQSTRGVSETRLAIRFERQSGLLRHFKERGTLYLDIFDYPGEWLLDLPLLNLDFQQWSLEQANITSGVRQQFAQDWLDKLKKLDLSAVVNEDVLAQIAKSYTDYLLACKAEGMQFIQPGRFVLPGELEGAPVLQFFPLLHLSEEQWQKLKRETKSNSYFAVLNKRYDYYRNKVVKGFYENYFSTFDRQVILADCLTPLNHSQQAFIDMQTGLNQ
;
A
#
# COMPACT_ATOMS: atom_id res chain seq x y z
N MET A 1 -28.82 -3.10 20.62
CA MET A 1 -29.55 -3.80 19.54
C MET A 1 -30.26 -2.82 18.59
N PHE A 2 -31.13 -1.89 19.03
CA PHE A 2 -31.81 -0.92 18.14
C PHE A 2 -30.89 0.06 17.39
N LYS A 3 -29.74 0.46 17.94
CA LYS A 3 -28.79 1.35 17.26
C LYS A 3 -28.03 0.69 16.11
N SER A 4 -27.81 -0.63 16.15
CA SER A 4 -27.16 -1.37 15.04
C SER A 4 -28.11 -1.58 13.86
N ILE A 5 -29.36 -1.89 14.15
CA ILE A 5 -30.41 -2.10 13.13
C ILE A 5 -30.70 -0.80 12.38
N ASN A 6 -30.81 0.35 13.07
CA ASN A 6 -30.98 1.65 12.42
C ASN A 6 -29.75 2.05 11.58
N ARG A 7 -28.55 1.63 11.96
CA ARG A 7 -27.34 1.89 11.19
C ARG A 7 -27.30 1.06 9.90
N GLU A 8 -27.70 -0.21 9.97
CA GLU A 8 -27.83 -1.09 8.79
C GLU A 8 -28.97 -0.65 7.86
N ILE A 9 -30.15 -0.28 8.40
CA ILE A 9 -31.27 0.23 7.60
C ILE A 9 -30.90 1.55 6.92
N ASN A 10 -30.23 2.48 7.62
CA ASN A 10 -29.76 3.72 7.00
C ASN A 10 -28.65 3.47 5.97
N GLN A 11 -27.78 2.48 6.16
CA GLN A 11 -26.81 2.09 5.15
C GLN A 11 -27.48 1.46 3.92
N ILE A 12 -28.54 0.69 4.10
CA ILE A 12 -29.29 0.08 3.00
C ILE A 12 -30.11 1.15 2.25
N ILE A 13 -30.73 2.09 2.94
CA ILE A 13 -31.47 3.20 2.34
C ILE A 13 -30.52 4.17 1.62
N ASN A 14 -29.38 4.53 2.21
CA ASN A 14 -28.38 5.38 1.56
C ASN A 14 -27.69 4.67 0.38
N ARG A 15 -27.46 3.34 0.45
CA ARG A 15 -27.03 2.53 -0.68
C ARG A 15 -28.05 2.44 -1.81
N GLY A 16 -29.33 2.73 -1.54
CA GLY A 16 -30.38 2.74 -2.56
C GLY A 16 -30.45 4.03 -3.40
N PHE A 17 -30.02 5.16 -2.86
CA PHE A 17 -30.19 6.46 -3.50
C PHE A 17 -28.89 7.21 -3.81
N ASP A 18 -27.92 7.25 -2.90
CA ASP A 18 -26.61 7.84 -3.12
C ASP A 18 -25.54 6.73 -2.97
N ARG A 19 -24.97 6.32 -4.11
CA ARG A 19 -23.96 5.26 -4.14
C ARG A 19 -22.58 5.85 -3.82
N THR A 20 -21.86 5.22 -2.91
CA THR A 20 -20.42 5.46 -2.73
C THR A 20 -19.64 4.33 -3.40
N LEU A 21 -18.64 4.68 -4.18
CA LEU A 21 -17.66 3.79 -4.76
C LEU A 21 -16.30 4.14 -4.17
N ARG A 22 -15.67 3.19 -3.51
CA ARG A 22 -14.33 3.31 -2.95
C ARG A 22 -13.32 2.72 -3.92
N LEU A 23 -12.55 3.59 -4.56
CA LEU A 23 -11.54 3.26 -5.55
C LEU A 23 -10.15 3.40 -4.94
N ALA A 24 -9.45 2.31 -4.84
CA ALA A 24 -8.04 2.32 -4.49
C ALA A 24 -7.17 2.43 -5.74
N VAL A 25 -6.14 3.29 -5.70
CA VAL A 25 -5.11 3.34 -6.73
C VAL A 25 -3.79 2.95 -6.09
N THR A 26 -3.21 1.87 -6.59
CA THR A 26 -1.97 1.31 -6.06
C THR A 26 -0.95 1.06 -7.16
N GLY A 27 0.23 0.70 -6.76
CA GLY A 27 1.37 0.38 -7.61
C GLY A 27 2.65 0.69 -6.85
N LEU A 28 3.72 -0.02 -7.16
CA LEU A 28 5.01 0.16 -6.51
C LEU A 28 5.58 1.56 -6.78
N SER A 29 6.62 1.93 -6.09
CA SER A 29 7.27 3.24 -6.24
C SER A 29 7.55 3.55 -7.71
N ARG A 30 7.33 4.80 -8.10
CA ARG A 30 7.54 5.33 -9.46
C ARG A 30 6.58 4.81 -10.54
N SER A 31 5.53 4.05 -10.19
CA SER A 31 4.52 3.61 -11.17
C SER A 31 3.56 4.71 -11.65
N GLY A 32 3.73 5.95 -11.20
CA GLY A 32 2.92 7.08 -11.63
C GLY A 32 1.57 7.24 -10.93
N LYS A 33 1.34 6.60 -9.77
CA LYS A 33 0.08 6.66 -9.00
C LYS A 33 -0.46 8.07 -8.80
N THR A 34 0.35 8.93 -8.17
CA THR A 34 -0.06 10.30 -7.82
C THR A 34 -0.40 11.12 -9.07
N ALA A 35 0.41 10.99 -10.14
CA ALA A 35 0.12 11.63 -11.42
C ALA A 35 -1.18 11.10 -12.05
N PHE A 36 -1.41 9.80 -12.00
CA PHE A 36 -2.66 9.18 -12.48
C PHE A 36 -3.89 9.70 -11.72
N ILE A 37 -3.83 9.70 -10.37
CA ILE A 37 -4.94 10.19 -9.52
C ILE A 37 -5.20 11.67 -9.80
N THR A 38 -4.15 12.50 -9.85
CA THR A 38 -4.26 13.94 -10.15
C THR A 38 -4.89 14.17 -11.51
N SER A 39 -4.45 13.45 -12.53
CA SER A 39 -4.99 13.54 -13.89
C SER A 39 -6.45 13.06 -13.95
N LEU A 40 -6.79 11.96 -13.28
CA LEU A 40 -8.16 11.45 -13.22
C LEU A 40 -9.10 12.46 -12.56
N ILE A 41 -8.71 13.04 -11.43
CA ILE A 41 -9.47 14.08 -10.74
C ILE A 41 -9.66 15.29 -11.67
N ASN A 42 -8.57 15.76 -12.31
CA ASN A 42 -8.62 16.90 -13.21
C ASN A 42 -9.55 16.65 -14.40
N GLN A 43 -9.45 15.48 -15.02
CA GLN A 43 -10.33 15.10 -16.14
C GLN A 43 -11.80 15.04 -15.73
N LEU A 44 -12.10 14.50 -14.55
CA LEU A 44 -13.47 14.43 -14.06
C LEU A 44 -14.04 15.80 -13.70
N LEU A 45 -13.25 16.68 -13.05
CA LEU A 45 -13.70 18.03 -12.68
C LEU A 45 -14.02 18.89 -13.89
N HIS A 46 -13.33 18.68 -15.03
CA HIS A 46 -13.47 19.45 -16.26
C HIS A 46 -14.25 18.72 -17.36
N ILE A 47 -14.98 17.64 -17.00
CA ILE A 47 -15.61 16.73 -18.00
C ILE A 47 -16.59 17.41 -18.95
N ASN A 48 -17.20 18.51 -18.54
CA ASN A 48 -18.19 19.26 -19.32
C ASN A 48 -17.64 20.57 -19.90
N GLN A 49 -16.33 20.79 -19.89
CA GLN A 49 -15.75 21.99 -20.52
C GLN A 49 -15.77 21.86 -22.04
N GLU A 50 -16.25 22.90 -22.71
CA GLU A 50 -16.31 22.96 -24.17
C GLU A 50 -14.89 22.92 -24.78
N GLY A 51 -14.76 22.19 -25.87
CA GLY A 51 -13.54 22.14 -26.68
C GLY A 51 -12.54 21.02 -26.37
N ASN A 52 -12.70 20.28 -25.30
CA ASN A 52 -11.84 19.16 -24.94
C ASN A 52 -12.64 17.89 -24.65
N ALA A 53 -12.36 16.82 -25.39
CA ALA A 53 -12.94 15.50 -25.12
C ALA A 53 -12.22 14.87 -23.92
N HIS A 54 -12.65 15.23 -22.70
CA HIS A 54 -12.14 14.60 -21.47
C HIS A 54 -12.67 13.17 -21.37
N LEU A 55 -11.79 12.21 -21.08
CA LEU A 55 -12.10 10.78 -20.93
C LEU A 55 -12.89 10.20 -22.13
N PRO A 56 -12.39 10.27 -23.37
CA PRO A 56 -13.16 9.92 -24.57
C PRO A 56 -13.55 8.44 -24.65
N LEU A 57 -12.85 7.56 -23.92
CA LEU A 57 -13.16 6.13 -23.82
C LEU A 57 -14.15 5.82 -22.70
N PHE A 58 -14.47 6.78 -21.83
CA PHE A 58 -15.43 6.61 -20.76
C PHE A 58 -16.84 6.84 -21.27
N GLU A 59 -17.63 5.78 -21.33
CA GLU A 59 -18.96 5.81 -21.94
C GLU A 59 -19.89 6.88 -21.33
N ALA A 60 -19.90 7.05 -20.00
CA ALA A 60 -20.71 8.03 -19.32
C ALA A 60 -20.34 9.48 -19.68
N ALA A 61 -19.04 9.73 -19.96
CA ALA A 61 -18.58 11.03 -20.46
C ALA A 61 -19.01 11.24 -21.92
N ARG A 62 -18.78 10.24 -22.77
CA ARG A 62 -19.12 10.27 -24.19
C ARG A 62 -20.61 10.46 -24.42
N ASN A 63 -21.46 9.81 -23.60
CA ASN A 63 -22.91 9.93 -23.68
C ASN A 63 -23.47 11.12 -22.92
N GLN A 64 -22.62 12.03 -22.44
CA GLN A 64 -22.98 13.24 -21.69
C GLN A 64 -23.91 12.96 -20.48
N SER A 65 -23.79 11.76 -19.89
CA SER A 65 -24.60 11.35 -18.74
C SER A 65 -24.14 12.02 -17.45
N ILE A 66 -22.90 12.53 -17.40
CA ILE A 66 -22.35 13.22 -16.23
C ILE A 66 -22.70 14.69 -16.32
N LEU A 67 -23.51 15.18 -15.35
CA LEU A 67 -24.01 16.54 -15.32
C LEU A 67 -23.06 17.52 -14.64
N ALA A 68 -22.39 17.08 -13.58
CA ALA A 68 -21.43 17.90 -12.84
C ALA A 68 -20.54 17.00 -11.95
N VAL A 69 -19.31 17.44 -11.74
CA VAL A 69 -18.39 16.82 -10.77
C VAL A 69 -17.81 17.92 -9.89
N LYS A 70 -17.72 17.64 -8.58
CA LYS A 70 -17.05 18.55 -7.62
C LYS A 70 -16.35 17.75 -6.54
N ARG A 71 -15.27 18.30 -5.98
CA ARG A 71 -14.69 17.79 -4.76
C ARG A 71 -15.56 18.16 -3.57
N VAL A 72 -15.75 17.23 -2.66
CA VAL A 72 -16.54 17.40 -1.43
C VAL A 72 -15.72 16.91 -0.23
N PRO A 73 -16.06 17.30 1.00
CA PRO A 73 -15.39 16.77 2.18
C PRO A 73 -15.47 15.25 2.24
N GLN A 74 -14.35 14.60 2.59
CA GLN A 74 -14.29 13.17 2.87
C GLN A 74 -15.07 12.82 4.14
N GLN A 75 -15.48 11.56 4.27
CA GLN A 75 -16.24 11.10 5.44
C GLN A 75 -15.34 10.78 6.63
N ASP A 76 -14.19 10.17 6.36
CA ASP A 76 -13.22 9.86 7.40
C ASP A 76 -12.25 11.03 7.58
N LEU A 77 -12.42 11.75 8.69
CA LEU A 77 -11.61 12.91 9.02
C LEU A 77 -10.22 12.54 9.59
N SER A 78 -9.96 11.25 9.84
CA SER A 78 -8.66 10.77 10.31
C SER A 78 -7.67 10.50 9.18
N ILE A 79 -8.17 10.37 7.93
CA ILE A 79 -7.33 10.15 6.76
C ILE A 79 -6.88 11.50 6.19
N PRO A 80 -5.57 11.72 5.96
CA PRO A 80 -5.06 12.90 5.28
C PRO A 80 -5.72 13.10 3.92
N ARG A 81 -5.98 14.36 3.59
CA ARG A 81 -6.51 14.72 2.27
C ARG A 81 -5.44 14.60 1.20
N PHE A 82 -5.81 14.01 0.04
CA PHE A 82 -4.94 14.01 -1.14
C PHE A 82 -4.69 15.44 -1.63
N ASP A 83 -3.42 15.83 -1.78
CA ASP A 83 -3.02 17.18 -2.17
C ASP A 83 -3.08 17.36 -3.69
N TYR A 84 -4.32 17.45 -4.19
CA TYR A 84 -4.59 17.59 -5.63
C TYR A 84 -3.96 18.86 -6.21
N GLU A 85 -4.06 20.00 -5.51
CA GLU A 85 -3.59 21.29 -6.00
C GLU A 85 -2.06 21.34 -6.15
N ALA A 86 -1.33 20.87 -5.15
CA ALA A 86 0.13 20.82 -5.23
C ALA A 86 0.59 19.87 -6.32
N ASN A 87 0.00 18.67 -6.39
CA ASN A 87 0.33 17.67 -7.40
C ASN A 87 0.01 18.16 -8.83
N LEU A 88 -1.11 18.88 -9.00
CA LEU A 88 -1.46 19.48 -10.29
C LEU A 88 -0.45 20.55 -10.71
N ASN A 89 -0.05 21.42 -9.77
CA ASN A 89 0.95 22.43 -10.02
C ASN A 89 2.29 21.82 -10.43
N ASP A 90 2.75 20.75 -9.77
CA ASP A 90 3.97 20.05 -10.12
C ASP A 90 3.92 19.55 -11.59
N LEU A 91 2.81 18.94 -11.99
CA LEU A 91 2.62 18.44 -13.35
C LEU A 91 2.50 19.55 -14.41
N MET A 92 2.00 20.74 -14.02
CA MET A 92 1.81 21.89 -14.90
C MET A 92 3.01 22.85 -14.91
N ASN A 93 4.02 22.65 -14.08
CA ASN A 93 5.23 23.44 -14.07
C ASN A 93 5.96 23.41 -15.41
N ASN A 94 6.78 24.40 -15.65
CA ASN A 94 7.66 24.44 -16.84
C ASN A 94 9.14 24.55 -16.40
N PRO A 95 9.95 23.48 -16.50
CA PRO A 95 9.55 22.14 -17.00
C PRO A 95 8.63 21.40 -16.01
N PRO A 96 7.80 20.43 -16.50
CA PRO A 96 6.98 19.60 -15.64
C PRO A 96 7.79 18.82 -14.61
N GLN A 97 7.25 18.69 -13.41
CA GLN A 97 7.89 17.95 -12.33
C GLN A 97 7.02 16.75 -11.91
N TRP A 98 7.67 15.68 -11.51
CA TRP A 98 6.96 14.53 -10.91
C TRP A 98 6.43 14.90 -9.52
N CYS A 99 5.20 14.48 -9.26
CA CYS A 99 4.61 14.59 -7.93
C CYS A 99 5.46 13.87 -6.88
N GLN A 100 5.40 14.33 -5.64
CA GLN A 100 6.09 13.67 -4.53
C GLN A 100 5.58 12.23 -4.34
N SER A 101 6.48 11.36 -3.89
CA SER A 101 6.13 9.96 -3.60
C SER A 101 5.13 9.88 -2.44
N THR A 102 4.13 9.00 -2.59
CA THR A 102 3.15 8.68 -1.55
C THR A 102 3.84 8.09 -0.32
N ARG A 103 3.67 8.73 0.84
CA ARG A 103 4.29 8.31 2.11
C ARG A 103 3.32 7.65 3.08
N GLY A 104 2.03 7.81 2.87
CA GLY A 104 0.96 7.30 3.72
C GLY A 104 -0.35 7.20 2.96
N VAL A 105 -1.42 6.81 3.63
CA VAL A 105 -2.77 6.81 3.04
C VAL A 105 -3.25 8.24 2.92
N SER A 106 -3.84 8.59 1.79
CA SER A 106 -4.60 9.82 1.60
C SER A 106 -5.87 9.55 0.80
N GLU A 107 -6.87 10.41 0.96
CA GLU A 107 -8.18 10.27 0.34
C GLU A 107 -8.62 11.57 -0.34
N THR A 108 -9.35 11.46 -1.43
CA THR A 108 -10.16 12.55 -1.98
C THR A 108 -11.54 12.02 -2.33
N ARG A 109 -12.57 12.84 -2.07
CA ARG A 109 -13.96 12.51 -2.37
C ARG A 109 -14.51 13.42 -3.46
N LEU A 110 -15.08 12.80 -4.51
CA LEU A 110 -15.77 13.47 -5.60
C LEU A 110 -17.27 13.17 -5.51
N ALA A 111 -18.10 14.19 -5.70
CA ALA A 111 -19.54 14.02 -5.95
C ALA A 111 -19.79 14.16 -7.45
N ILE A 112 -20.19 13.07 -8.08
CA ILE A 112 -20.48 12.96 -9.52
C ILE A 112 -21.99 12.93 -9.68
N ARG A 113 -22.56 14.00 -10.20
CA ARG A 113 -23.99 14.09 -10.52
C ARG A 113 -24.22 13.57 -11.94
N PHE A 114 -25.14 12.63 -12.09
CA PHE A 114 -25.39 11.99 -13.36
C PHE A 114 -26.88 11.84 -13.64
N GLU A 115 -27.22 11.72 -14.93
CA GLU A 115 -28.57 11.42 -15.43
C GLU A 115 -28.67 9.92 -15.76
N ARG A 116 -29.77 9.30 -15.31
CA ARG A 116 -30.02 7.88 -15.60
C ARG A 116 -30.67 7.73 -16.95
N GLN A 117 -29.98 7.03 -17.86
CA GLN A 117 -30.47 6.81 -19.23
C GLN A 117 -31.39 5.59 -19.35
N SER A 118 -31.34 4.62 -18.39
CA SER A 118 -32.13 3.39 -18.43
C SER A 118 -32.37 2.83 -17.03
N GLY A 119 -33.35 1.89 -16.92
CA GLY A 119 -33.69 1.12 -15.72
C GLY A 119 -35.00 1.53 -15.04
N LEU A 120 -35.60 0.61 -14.25
CA LEU A 120 -36.85 0.79 -13.53
C LEU A 120 -36.87 2.00 -12.57
N LEU A 121 -35.69 2.37 -12.05
CA LEU A 121 -35.52 3.53 -11.14
C LEU A 121 -35.59 4.87 -11.85
N ARG A 122 -35.53 4.93 -13.19
CA ARG A 122 -35.71 6.16 -13.97
C ARG A 122 -37.08 6.83 -13.68
N HIS A 123 -38.10 6.04 -13.52
CA HIS A 123 -39.47 6.54 -13.25
C HIS A 123 -39.61 7.17 -11.87
N PHE A 124 -38.70 6.89 -10.93
CA PHE A 124 -38.72 7.42 -9.57
C PHE A 124 -37.77 8.59 -9.35
N LYS A 125 -36.61 8.58 -10.05
CA LYS A 125 -35.61 9.66 -9.93
C LYS A 125 -34.70 9.67 -11.17
N GLU A 126 -34.84 10.69 -12.00
CA GLU A 126 -34.06 10.86 -13.24
C GLU A 126 -32.57 11.12 -12.98
N ARG A 127 -32.23 11.75 -11.87
CA ARG A 127 -30.87 12.16 -11.51
C ARG A 127 -30.38 11.45 -10.26
N GLY A 128 -29.09 11.11 -10.24
CA GLY A 128 -28.42 10.48 -9.10
C GLY A 128 -27.12 11.19 -8.78
N THR A 129 -26.59 10.89 -7.58
CA THR A 129 -25.23 11.28 -7.19
C THR A 129 -24.44 10.00 -6.88
N LEU A 130 -23.24 9.90 -7.45
CA LEU A 130 -22.23 8.92 -7.09
C LEU A 130 -21.14 9.64 -6.31
N TYR A 131 -20.85 9.17 -5.12
CA TYR A 131 -19.66 9.59 -4.39
C TYR A 131 -18.53 8.64 -4.76
N LEU A 132 -17.45 9.20 -5.30
CA LEU A 132 -16.23 8.46 -5.63
C LEU A 132 -15.16 8.84 -4.63
N ASP A 133 -14.82 7.90 -3.74
CA ASP A 133 -13.72 8.02 -2.79
C ASP A 133 -12.49 7.40 -3.42
N ILE A 134 -11.47 8.22 -3.70
CA ILE A 134 -10.20 7.77 -4.29
C ILE A 134 -9.15 7.75 -3.20
N PHE A 135 -8.54 6.57 -3.01
CA PHE A 135 -7.48 6.33 -2.03
C PHE A 135 -6.13 6.19 -2.72
N ASP A 136 -5.15 6.97 -2.26
CA ASP A 136 -3.74 6.80 -2.59
C ASP A 136 -3.00 6.24 -1.37
N TYR A 137 -2.21 5.20 -1.57
CA TYR A 137 -1.37 4.60 -0.54
C TYR A 137 -0.11 3.97 -1.14
N PRO A 138 0.97 3.81 -0.33
CA PRO A 138 2.19 3.18 -0.82
C PRO A 138 1.93 1.74 -1.26
N GLY A 139 2.28 1.41 -2.50
CA GLY A 139 2.12 0.06 -3.03
C GLY A 139 2.97 -0.98 -2.31
N GLU A 140 4.07 -0.57 -1.72
CA GLU A 140 4.94 -1.41 -0.91
C GLU A 140 4.23 -2.02 0.29
N TRP A 141 3.18 -1.39 0.81
CA TRP A 141 2.38 -1.93 1.92
C TRP A 141 1.56 -3.16 1.50
N LEU A 142 1.28 -3.32 0.20
CA LEU A 142 0.63 -4.53 -0.30
C LEU A 142 1.53 -5.76 -0.23
N LEU A 143 2.85 -5.56 -0.38
CA LEU A 143 3.82 -6.64 -0.27
C LEU A 143 3.84 -7.27 1.12
N ASP A 144 3.25 -6.62 2.12
CA ASP A 144 3.15 -7.14 3.48
C ASP A 144 1.89 -7.99 3.71
N LEU A 145 0.87 -7.91 2.85
CA LEU A 145 -0.38 -8.67 3.03
C LEU A 145 -0.16 -10.19 3.11
N PRO A 146 0.74 -10.82 2.33
CA PRO A 146 1.03 -12.24 2.46
C PRO A 146 1.55 -12.64 3.84
N LEU A 147 2.17 -11.72 4.59
CA LEU A 147 2.65 -11.98 5.95
C LEU A 147 1.52 -12.40 6.91
N LEU A 148 0.26 -12.05 6.61
CA LEU A 148 -0.89 -12.47 7.41
C LEU A 148 -1.01 -13.99 7.52
N ASN A 149 -0.51 -14.72 6.52
CA ASN A 149 -0.55 -16.18 6.45
C ASN A 149 0.77 -16.85 6.84
N LEU A 150 1.81 -16.08 7.17
CA LEU A 150 3.14 -16.59 7.49
C LEU A 150 3.48 -16.36 8.95
N ASP A 151 4.02 -17.37 9.62
CA ASP A 151 4.69 -17.18 10.89
C ASP A 151 6.13 -16.66 10.71
N PHE A 152 6.81 -16.32 11.81
CA PHE A 152 8.15 -15.76 11.75
C PHE A 152 9.18 -16.69 11.10
N GLN A 153 9.05 -18.01 11.32
CA GLN A 153 9.91 -19.02 10.72
C GLN A 153 9.67 -19.12 9.22
N GLN A 154 8.40 -19.24 8.80
CA GLN A 154 8.00 -19.33 7.40
C GLN A 154 8.46 -18.11 6.61
N TRP A 155 8.21 -16.91 7.15
CA TRP A 155 8.71 -15.69 6.54
C TRP A 155 10.24 -15.63 6.43
N SER A 156 10.97 -16.06 7.50
CA SER A 156 12.42 -16.10 7.47
C SER A 156 12.96 -17.05 6.39
N LEU A 157 12.29 -18.18 6.18
CA LEU A 157 12.66 -19.14 5.12
C LEU A 157 12.40 -18.56 3.73
N GLU A 158 11.28 -17.86 3.51
CA GLU A 158 11.01 -17.17 2.25
C GLU A 158 12.08 -16.10 1.97
N GLN A 159 12.44 -15.29 2.98
CA GLN A 159 13.49 -14.29 2.84
C GLN A 159 14.88 -14.92 2.55
N ALA A 160 15.16 -16.09 3.08
CA ALA A 160 16.39 -16.82 2.77
C ALA A 160 16.47 -17.22 1.28
N ASN A 161 15.34 -17.65 0.71
CA ASN A 161 15.27 -18.07 -0.69
C ASN A 161 15.53 -16.91 -1.67
N ILE A 162 15.04 -15.71 -1.34
CA ILE A 162 15.19 -14.54 -2.19
C ILE A 162 16.50 -13.77 -1.97
N THR A 163 17.17 -13.95 -0.83
CA THR A 163 18.44 -13.31 -0.51
C THR A 163 19.60 -14.04 -1.18
N SER A 164 19.64 -13.98 -2.51
CA SER A 164 20.63 -14.62 -3.36
C SER A 164 21.12 -13.68 -4.46
N GLY A 165 22.19 -14.03 -5.15
CA GLY A 165 22.72 -13.25 -6.26
C GLY A 165 23.05 -11.80 -5.86
N VAL A 166 22.50 -10.83 -6.58
CA VAL A 166 22.73 -9.39 -6.33
C VAL A 166 22.23 -8.98 -4.94
N ARG A 167 21.09 -9.51 -4.49
CA ARG A 167 20.56 -9.23 -3.15
C ARG A 167 21.51 -9.62 -2.03
N GLN A 168 22.24 -10.73 -2.20
CA GLN A 168 23.21 -11.19 -1.22
C GLN A 168 24.38 -10.20 -1.05
N GLN A 169 24.78 -9.52 -2.13
CA GLN A 169 25.84 -8.51 -2.06
C GLN A 169 25.42 -7.31 -1.19
N PHE A 170 24.20 -6.84 -1.35
CA PHE A 170 23.66 -5.75 -0.52
C PHE A 170 23.37 -6.18 0.92
N ALA A 171 23.10 -7.46 1.16
CA ALA A 171 22.82 -8.00 2.48
C ALA A 171 24.07 -8.23 3.35
N GLN A 172 25.28 -8.08 2.83
CA GLN A 172 26.51 -8.53 3.48
C GLN A 172 26.71 -7.95 4.88
N ASP A 173 26.55 -6.63 5.05
CA ASP A 173 26.72 -5.96 6.35
C ASP A 173 25.73 -6.50 7.40
N TRP A 174 24.47 -6.64 7.02
CA TRP A 174 23.44 -7.20 7.89
C TRP A 174 23.72 -8.68 8.21
N LEU A 175 24.06 -9.50 7.21
CA LEU A 175 24.35 -10.92 7.41
C LEU A 175 25.57 -11.15 8.33
N ASP A 176 26.59 -10.32 8.23
CA ASP A 176 27.79 -10.43 9.09
C ASP A 176 27.50 -10.05 10.54
N LYS A 177 26.59 -9.12 10.78
CA LYS A 177 26.08 -8.80 12.13
C LYS A 177 25.20 -9.92 12.66
N LEU A 178 24.30 -10.47 11.83
CA LEU A 178 23.42 -11.59 12.19
C LEU A 178 24.19 -12.84 12.61
N LYS A 179 25.27 -13.20 11.87
CA LYS A 179 26.12 -14.35 12.20
C LYS A 179 26.79 -14.26 13.57
N LYS A 180 27.04 -13.05 14.06
CA LYS A 180 27.68 -12.80 15.37
C LYS A 180 26.71 -12.76 16.52
N LEU A 181 25.39 -12.75 16.22
CA LEU A 181 24.35 -12.59 17.23
C LEU A 181 24.01 -13.93 17.90
N ASP A 182 24.18 -14.01 19.23
CA ASP A 182 23.62 -15.11 20.02
C ASP A 182 22.13 -14.88 20.24
N LEU A 183 21.30 -15.61 19.50
CA LEU A 183 19.86 -15.51 19.54
C LEU A 183 19.25 -15.89 20.91
N SER A 184 19.97 -16.65 21.73
CA SER A 184 19.54 -17.08 23.06
C SER A 184 19.90 -16.06 24.16
N ALA A 185 20.83 -15.14 23.88
CA ALA A 185 21.24 -14.12 24.83
C ALA A 185 20.11 -13.13 25.14
N VAL A 186 20.20 -12.49 26.30
CA VAL A 186 19.30 -11.40 26.68
C VAL A 186 19.46 -10.25 25.70
N VAL A 187 18.33 -9.72 25.23
CA VAL A 187 18.32 -8.65 24.23
C VAL A 187 19.00 -7.38 24.75
N ASN A 188 19.86 -6.80 23.93
CA ASN A 188 20.30 -5.42 24.05
C ASN A 188 19.58 -4.63 22.94
N GLU A 189 18.76 -3.67 23.32
CA GLU A 189 17.91 -2.92 22.39
C GLU A 189 18.72 -2.10 21.37
N ASP A 190 19.86 -1.52 21.78
CA ASP A 190 20.72 -0.76 20.87
C ASP A 190 21.37 -1.66 19.81
N VAL A 191 21.83 -2.85 20.19
CA VAL A 191 22.38 -3.83 19.26
C VAL A 191 21.30 -4.32 18.29
N LEU A 192 20.12 -4.62 18.81
CA LEU A 192 18.99 -5.05 17.98
C LEU A 192 18.58 -3.95 16.98
N ALA A 193 18.50 -2.71 17.43
CA ALA A 193 18.19 -1.57 16.56
C ALA A 193 19.25 -1.37 15.47
N GLN A 194 20.53 -1.52 15.78
CA GLN A 194 21.62 -1.44 14.80
C GLN A 194 21.53 -2.55 13.73
N ILE A 195 21.22 -3.78 14.12
CA ILE A 195 21.06 -4.88 13.18
C ILE A 195 19.79 -4.68 12.33
N ALA A 196 18.69 -4.27 12.93
CA ALA A 196 17.45 -3.96 12.22
C ALA A 196 17.65 -2.81 11.22
N LYS A 197 18.43 -1.78 11.61
CA LYS A 197 18.81 -0.71 10.68
C LYS A 197 19.60 -1.25 9.48
N SER A 198 20.59 -2.11 9.69
CA SER A 198 21.36 -2.67 8.57
C SER A 198 20.50 -3.56 7.66
N TYR A 199 19.46 -4.22 8.19
CA TYR A 199 18.45 -4.90 7.38
C TYR A 199 17.63 -3.93 6.55
N THR A 200 17.19 -2.83 7.15
CA THR A 200 16.46 -1.76 6.44
C THR A 200 17.33 -1.13 5.35
N ASP A 201 18.63 -0.85 5.64
CA ASP A 201 19.58 -0.32 4.67
C ASP A 201 19.77 -1.29 3.47
N TYR A 202 19.80 -2.60 3.73
CA TYR A 202 19.79 -3.63 2.69
C TYR A 202 18.52 -3.51 1.80
N LEU A 203 17.34 -3.42 2.38
CA LEU A 203 16.10 -3.29 1.63
C LEU A 203 16.07 -2.00 0.79
N LEU A 204 16.57 -0.89 1.34
CA LEU A 204 16.71 0.38 0.63
C LEU A 204 17.69 0.28 -0.54
N ALA A 205 18.82 -0.42 -0.37
CA ALA A 205 19.77 -0.67 -1.44
C ALA A 205 19.16 -1.49 -2.57
N CYS A 206 18.44 -2.57 -2.24
CA CYS A 206 17.69 -3.36 -3.23
C CYS A 206 16.69 -2.50 -4.00
N LYS A 207 15.94 -1.62 -3.31
CA LYS A 207 14.99 -0.70 -3.93
C LYS A 207 15.69 0.31 -4.84
N ALA A 208 16.83 0.85 -4.44
CA ALA A 208 17.61 1.79 -5.24
C ALA A 208 18.12 1.14 -6.53
N GLU A 209 18.46 -0.15 -6.49
CA GLU A 209 18.86 -0.97 -7.63
C GLU A 209 17.68 -1.42 -8.52
N GLY A 210 16.47 -0.90 -8.28
CA GLY A 210 15.30 -1.17 -9.11
C GLY A 210 14.54 -2.46 -8.77
N MET A 211 14.92 -3.16 -7.70
CA MET A 211 14.16 -4.32 -7.22
C MET A 211 12.84 -3.87 -6.61
N GLN A 212 11.76 -4.54 -6.95
CA GLN A 212 10.41 -4.12 -6.57
C GLN A 212 9.79 -4.98 -5.47
N PHE A 213 10.23 -6.23 -5.31
CA PHE A 213 9.80 -7.06 -4.20
C PHE A 213 10.61 -6.76 -2.93
N ILE A 214 10.13 -5.80 -2.14
CA ILE A 214 10.75 -5.32 -0.90
C ILE A 214 9.81 -5.59 0.26
N GLN A 215 10.16 -6.55 1.11
CA GLN A 215 9.33 -6.98 2.23
C GLN A 215 10.16 -7.09 3.52
N PRO A 216 9.73 -6.45 4.63
CA PRO A 216 8.50 -5.68 4.79
C PRO A 216 8.53 -4.31 4.09
N GLY A 217 7.42 -3.96 3.42
CA GLY A 217 7.30 -2.69 2.70
C GLY A 217 7.32 -1.45 3.59
N ARG A 218 6.80 -1.57 4.83
CA ARG A 218 6.84 -0.51 5.84
C ARG A 218 8.25 -0.19 6.35
N PHE A 219 9.25 -1.04 6.10
CA PHE A 219 10.63 -0.72 6.47
C PHE A 219 11.24 0.34 5.56
N VAL A 220 10.83 0.36 4.30
CA VAL A 220 11.31 1.34 3.32
C VAL A 220 10.36 2.54 3.16
N LEU A 221 9.09 2.38 3.53
CA LEU A 221 8.07 3.43 3.59
C LEU A 221 7.29 3.34 4.90
N PRO A 222 7.88 3.75 6.02
CA PRO A 222 7.31 3.55 7.36
C PRO A 222 6.02 4.33 7.62
N GLY A 223 5.83 5.47 6.94
CA GLY A 223 4.71 6.35 7.20
C GLY A 223 4.71 6.82 8.66
N GLU A 224 3.58 6.67 9.33
CA GLU A 224 3.38 7.03 10.74
C GLU A 224 4.19 6.18 11.74
N LEU A 225 4.80 5.08 11.27
CA LEU A 225 5.61 4.19 12.11
C LEU A 225 7.10 4.51 12.08
N GLU A 226 7.51 5.63 11.48
CA GLU A 226 8.92 6.01 11.43
C GLU A 226 9.53 6.08 12.83
N GLY A 227 10.65 5.37 13.02
CA GLY A 227 11.34 5.27 14.32
C GLY A 227 10.68 4.34 15.35
N ALA A 228 9.53 3.76 15.05
CA ALA A 228 8.85 2.88 16.00
C ALA A 228 9.57 1.52 16.17
N PRO A 229 9.70 1.00 17.41
CA PRO A 229 10.34 -0.29 17.68
C PRO A 229 9.69 -1.48 16.95
N VAL A 230 8.45 -1.37 16.53
CA VAL A 230 7.74 -2.40 15.75
C VAL A 230 8.39 -2.66 14.40
N LEU A 231 9.16 -1.73 13.84
CA LEU A 231 9.95 -1.90 12.62
C LEU A 231 11.39 -2.38 12.88
N GLN A 232 11.71 -2.78 14.12
CA GLN A 232 13.05 -3.25 14.48
C GLN A 232 13.05 -4.77 14.64
N PHE A 233 12.86 -5.49 13.55
CA PHE A 233 13.05 -6.93 13.46
C PHE A 233 13.66 -7.28 12.08
N PHE A 234 14.12 -8.51 11.93
CA PHE A 234 14.73 -9.00 10.69
C PHE A 234 14.57 -10.52 10.62
N PRO A 235 14.63 -11.13 9.42
CA PRO A 235 14.50 -12.57 9.28
C PRO A 235 15.76 -13.31 9.76
N LEU A 236 15.58 -14.53 10.23
CA LEU A 236 16.66 -15.41 10.67
C LEU A 236 16.99 -16.39 9.56
N LEU A 237 18.02 -16.05 8.76
CA LEU A 237 18.43 -16.87 7.63
C LEU A 237 19.34 -18.02 8.10
N HIS A 238 19.32 -19.13 7.38
CA HIS A 238 20.23 -20.27 7.54
C HIS A 238 20.11 -21.05 8.86
N LEU A 239 18.97 -20.94 9.56
CA LEU A 239 18.68 -21.82 10.70
C LEU A 239 18.11 -23.15 10.22
N SER A 240 18.67 -24.27 10.71
CA SER A 240 18.07 -25.58 10.51
C SER A 240 16.77 -25.73 11.29
N GLU A 241 15.92 -26.69 10.89
CA GLU A 241 14.69 -26.99 11.64
C GLU A 241 14.99 -27.35 13.10
N GLU A 242 16.07 -28.08 13.37
CA GLU A 242 16.49 -28.41 14.73
C GLU A 242 16.84 -27.16 15.55
N GLN A 243 17.54 -26.19 14.94
CA GLN A 243 17.87 -24.91 15.57
C GLN A 243 16.61 -24.09 15.88
N TRP A 244 15.65 -24.03 14.93
CA TRP A 244 14.36 -23.41 15.18
C TRP A 244 13.61 -24.05 16.35
N GLN A 245 13.54 -25.38 16.39
CA GLN A 245 12.86 -26.11 17.48
C GLN A 245 13.58 -25.91 18.83
N LYS A 246 14.89 -25.86 18.83
CA LYS A 246 15.67 -25.55 20.02
C LYS A 246 15.39 -24.15 20.54
N LEU A 247 15.46 -23.14 19.66
CA LEU A 247 15.16 -21.75 20.02
C LEU A 247 13.73 -21.59 20.57
N LYS A 248 12.73 -22.22 19.95
CA LYS A 248 11.35 -22.17 20.42
C LYS A 248 11.15 -22.78 21.81
N ARG A 249 11.94 -23.79 22.20
CA ARG A 249 11.80 -24.48 23.48
C ARG A 249 12.64 -23.87 24.61
N GLU A 250 13.86 -23.43 24.30
CA GLU A 250 14.90 -23.17 25.29
C GLU A 250 15.13 -21.67 25.55
N THR A 251 14.64 -20.77 24.69
CA THR A 251 14.94 -19.35 24.85
C THR A 251 14.01 -18.66 25.86
N LYS A 252 14.61 -17.76 26.63
CA LYS A 252 13.88 -16.91 27.57
C LYS A 252 13.05 -15.87 26.83
N SER A 253 11.98 -15.38 27.46
CA SER A 253 11.06 -14.36 26.89
C SER A 253 11.72 -13.02 26.56
N ASN A 254 12.88 -12.73 27.13
CA ASN A 254 13.69 -11.55 26.90
C ASN A 254 14.93 -11.80 26.02
N SER A 255 15.01 -12.94 25.33
CA SER A 255 16.08 -13.24 24.36
C SER A 255 15.86 -12.49 23.04
N TYR A 256 16.94 -12.34 22.25
CA TYR A 256 16.83 -11.79 20.88
C TYR A 256 15.79 -12.54 20.06
N PHE A 257 15.82 -13.88 20.07
CA PHE A 257 14.84 -14.69 19.34
C PHE A 257 13.39 -14.36 19.75
N ALA A 258 13.10 -14.34 21.06
CA ALA A 258 11.76 -14.09 21.56
C ALA A 258 11.27 -12.66 21.23
N VAL A 259 12.16 -11.67 21.31
CA VAL A 259 11.83 -10.27 20.99
C VAL A 259 11.59 -10.09 19.49
N LEU A 260 12.43 -10.69 18.62
CA LEU A 260 12.24 -10.65 17.17
C LEU A 260 10.91 -11.28 16.76
N ASN A 261 10.61 -12.49 17.27
CA ASN A 261 9.35 -13.17 17.01
C ASN A 261 8.15 -12.33 17.47
N LYS A 262 8.22 -11.75 18.67
CA LYS A 262 7.16 -10.89 19.24
C LYS A 262 6.93 -9.63 18.37
N ARG A 263 8.01 -8.99 17.89
CA ARG A 263 7.90 -7.79 17.04
C ARG A 263 7.32 -8.13 15.68
N TYR A 264 7.74 -9.24 15.07
CA TYR A 264 7.14 -9.74 13.84
C TYR A 264 5.64 -10.03 14.01
N ASP A 265 5.26 -10.75 15.07
CA ASP A 265 3.85 -11.05 15.36
C ASP A 265 3.02 -9.79 15.61
N TYR A 266 3.59 -8.81 16.31
CA TYR A 266 2.93 -7.52 16.50
C TYR A 266 2.77 -6.78 15.17
N TYR A 267 3.82 -6.73 14.36
CA TYR A 267 3.79 -6.13 13.02
C TYR A 267 2.68 -6.77 12.17
N ARG A 268 2.70 -8.09 12.04
CA ARG A 268 1.71 -8.86 11.29
C ARG A 268 0.28 -8.59 11.79
N ASN A 269 0.04 -8.73 13.09
CA ASN A 269 -1.30 -8.75 13.67
C ASN A 269 -1.87 -7.35 13.96
N LYS A 270 -1.04 -6.33 14.05
CA LYS A 270 -1.51 -4.96 14.34
C LYS A 270 -1.29 -4.03 13.15
N VAL A 271 -0.13 -4.04 12.52
CA VAL A 271 0.17 -3.13 11.42
C VAL A 271 -0.43 -3.63 10.12
N VAL A 272 -0.05 -4.84 9.70
CA VAL A 272 -0.51 -5.40 8.41
C VAL A 272 -2.01 -5.71 8.45
N LYS A 273 -2.47 -6.39 9.49
CA LYS A 273 -3.88 -6.69 9.68
C LYS A 273 -4.73 -5.42 9.81
N GLY A 274 -4.24 -4.42 10.54
CA GLY A 274 -4.91 -3.14 10.66
C GLY A 274 -5.07 -2.43 9.31
N PHE A 275 -4.04 -2.43 8.47
CA PHE A 275 -4.13 -1.91 7.11
C PHE A 275 -5.15 -2.69 6.26
N TYR A 276 -5.13 -4.02 6.33
CA TYR A 276 -6.09 -4.86 5.62
C TYR A 276 -7.53 -4.55 6.04
N GLU A 277 -7.83 -4.55 7.34
CA GLU A 277 -9.20 -4.39 7.87
C GLU A 277 -9.75 -2.96 7.71
N ASN A 278 -8.91 -1.95 7.91
CA ASN A 278 -9.35 -0.56 7.89
C ASN A 278 -9.42 0.04 6.49
N TYR A 279 -8.59 -0.47 5.56
CA TYR A 279 -8.48 0.09 4.21
C TYR A 279 -8.73 -0.97 3.13
N PHE A 280 -7.83 -1.91 2.95
CA PHE A 280 -7.80 -2.80 1.80
C PHE A 280 -9.09 -3.58 1.58
N SER A 281 -9.64 -4.19 2.64
CA SER A 281 -10.90 -4.96 2.57
C SER A 281 -12.14 -4.10 2.31
N THR A 282 -12.02 -2.78 2.39
CA THR A 282 -13.14 -1.85 2.24
C THR A 282 -13.26 -1.27 0.84
N PHE A 283 -12.30 -1.53 -0.05
CA PHE A 283 -12.33 -1.03 -1.41
C PHE A 283 -13.29 -1.83 -2.30
N ASP A 284 -14.10 -1.11 -3.09
CA ASP A 284 -15.00 -1.72 -4.06
C ASP A 284 -14.27 -2.09 -5.36
N ARG A 285 -13.29 -1.26 -5.73
CA ARG A 285 -12.47 -1.42 -6.94
C ARG A 285 -11.04 -0.99 -6.68
N GLN A 286 -10.13 -1.57 -7.43
CA GLN A 286 -8.70 -1.27 -7.37
C GLN A 286 -8.12 -1.08 -8.77
N VAL A 287 -7.31 -0.05 -8.92
CA VAL A 287 -6.44 0.17 -10.09
C VAL A 287 -5.00 -0.09 -9.66
N ILE A 288 -4.36 -1.04 -10.33
CA ILE A 288 -2.94 -1.37 -10.09
C ILE A 288 -2.13 -0.81 -11.24
N LEU A 289 -1.21 0.10 -10.92
CA LEU A 289 -0.25 0.66 -11.87
C LEU A 289 1.08 -0.09 -11.74
N ALA A 290 1.53 -0.69 -12.82
CA ALA A 290 2.80 -1.40 -12.87
C ALA A 290 3.75 -0.71 -13.86
N ASP A 291 4.93 -0.33 -13.38
CA ASP A 291 6.03 0.09 -14.25
C ASP A 291 6.77 -1.16 -14.74
N CYS A 292 6.38 -1.65 -15.91
CA CYS A 292 7.01 -2.82 -16.51
C CYS A 292 8.29 -2.49 -17.28
N LEU A 293 8.46 -1.24 -17.72
CA LEU A 293 9.56 -0.86 -18.60
C LEU A 293 10.87 -0.64 -17.85
N THR A 294 10.81 0.02 -16.68
CA THR A 294 12.02 0.27 -15.89
C THR A 294 12.70 -1.03 -15.44
N PRO A 295 12.03 -2.01 -14.81
CA PRO A 295 12.66 -3.29 -14.46
C PRO A 295 13.17 -4.06 -15.69
N LEU A 296 12.41 -4.08 -16.79
CA LEU A 296 12.81 -4.76 -18.02
C LEU A 296 14.10 -4.16 -18.62
N ASN A 297 14.21 -2.83 -18.60
CA ASN A 297 15.40 -2.12 -19.08
C ASN A 297 16.60 -2.28 -18.16
N HIS A 298 16.37 -2.56 -16.87
CA HIS A 298 17.42 -2.72 -15.87
C HIS A 298 18.09 -4.10 -15.95
N SER A 299 17.30 -5.18 -15.78
CA SER A 299 17.77 -6.56 -15.89
C SER A 299 16.63 -7.58 -15.91
N GLN A 300 16.91 -8.80 -16.41
CA GLN A 300 15.97 -9.92 -16.31
C GLN A 300 15.58 -10.20 -14.86
N GLN A 301 16.55 -10.12 -13.92
CA GLN A 301 16.29 -10.37 -12.50
C GLN A 301 15.35 -9.33 -11.89
N ALA A 302 15.51 -8.05 -12.22
CA ALA A 302 14.61 -6.98 -11.76
C ALA A 302 13.19 -7.18 -12.31
N PHE A 303 13.06 -7.66 -13.55
CA PHE A 303 11.75 -7.97 -14.13
C PHE A 303 11.06 -9.15 -13.43
N ILE A 304 11.81 -10.23 -13.15
CA ILE A 304 11.29 -11.39 -12.40
C ILE A 304 10.89 -10.97 -10.97
N ASP A 305 11.69 -10.13 -10.34
CA ASP A 305 11.42 -9.58 -9.00
C ASP A 305 10.10 -8.75 -8.98
N MET A 306 9.87 -7.93 -10.00
CA MET A 306 8.61 -7.20 -10.16
C MET A 306 7.43 -8.17 -10.34
N GLN A 307 7.55 -9.19 -11.19
CA GLN A 307 6.50 -10.19 -11.37
C GLN A 307 6.17 -10.91 -10.05
N THR A 308 7.18 -11.24 -9.26
CA THR A 308 7.00 -11.83 -7.94
C THR A 308 6.18 -10.94 -7.03
N GLY A 309 6.49 -9.63 -6.99
CA GLY A 309 5.73 -8.67 -6.19
C GLY A 309 4.29 -8.44 -6.65
N LEU A 310 4.02 -8.59 -7.94
CA LEU A 310 2.66 -8.43 -8.49
C LEU A 310 1.78 -9.68 -8.32
N ASN A 311 2.40 -10.86 -8.19
CA ASN A 311 1.68 -12.15 -8.09
C ASN A 311 1.34 -12.53 -6.65
N GLN A 312 1.80 -11.80 -5.65
CA GLN A 312 1.50 -11.98 -4.23
C GLN A 312 0.24 -11.21 -3.82
#